data_4f00e76e4a0418e1d3e69274aa78e15c
#
_entry.id   4f00e76e4a0418e1d3e69274aa78e15c
#
_cell.length_a   1.000
_cell.length_b   1.000
_cell.length_c   1.000
_cell.angle_alpha   90.00
_cell.angle_beta   90.00
_cell.angle_gamma   90.00
#
_symmetry.space_group_name_H-M   'P 1'
#
loop_
_entity.id
_entity.type
_entity.pdbx_description
1 polymer ?
#
loop_
_entity_poly.entity_id
_entity_poly.type
_entity_poly.pdbx_seq_one_letter_code
_entity_poly.pdbx_strand_id
1 'polypeptide(L)'
;RYTMQDKKTEFEGQQLVTGINCQPESTYADFMTTKRLHHKTDGVLFCHMVQSFPKGEVVDPGTAHAAALKLAEYYEGHEVLVCTHTDREHIHSHFLINSVNFDTGKKLHIAKEQLQELRQRNDQVCMEFSLPVFKPKDRKQETKAMTIGEYHTAAHGQSKKLQLMNVINDCMRHASSREEFIALMESEGYKVRWEAARRNITYTTPSGWQCRDRLLFGDKYLKENMEYEFRIREEIIYGRAVGKEPSRADGTGHTAASGAGTDTASRSASYESRMGGSAERPLHTGCLLYTSPSPRDRSV
;
A
#
# COMPACT_ATOMS: atom_id res chain seq x y z
N ARG A 1 2.65 -25.96 -2.74
CA ARG A 1 4.14 -26.07 -2.66
C ARG A 1 4.80 -24.81 -2.11
N TYR A 2 4.39 -23.59 -2.53
CA TYR A 2 5.03 -22.35 -2.04
C TYR A 2 4.80 -22.11 -0.53
N THR A 3 3.58 -22.33 -0.04
CA THR A 3 3.18 -22.10 1.35
C THR A 3 3.67 -23.18 2.32
N MET A 4 4.13 -24.32 1.81
CA MET A 4 4.58 -25.47 2.59
C MET A 4 6.10 -25.69 2.51
N GLN A 5 6.88 -24.65 2.18
CA GLN A 5 8.34 -24.77 2.13
C GLN A 5 8.90 -24.86 3.55
N ASP A 6 9.68 -25.89 3.84
CA ASP A 6 10.26 -26.18 5.17
C ASP A 6 10.96 -24.95 5.77
N LYS A 7 11.77 -24.25 4.98
CA LYS A 7 12.45 -23.00 5.40
C LYS A 7 11.53 -21.90 5.90
N LYS A 8 10.22 -22.00 5.63
CA LYS A 8 9.24 -20.98 6.00
C LYS A 8 8.34 -21.38 7.14
N THR A 9 8.13 -22.66 7.30
CA THR A 9 7.14 -23.24 8.20
C THR A 9 7.76 -24.00 9.37
N GLU A 10 9.08 -24.17 9.36
CA GLU A 10 9.79 -24.84 10.47
C GLU A 10 9.97 -23.90 11.66
N PHE A 11 9.60 -24.40 12.81
CA PHE A 11 9.84 -23.74 14.11
C PHE A 11 10.15 -24.79 15.17
N GLU A 12 11.29 -24.67 15.84
CA GLU A 12 11.75 -25.62 16.88
C GLU A 12 11.71 -27.11 16.46
N GLY A 13 12.03 -27.40 15.20
CA GLY A 13 12.02 -28.76 14.65
C GLY A 13 10.61 -29.29 14.31
N GLN A 14 9.58 -28.45 14.39
CA GLN A 14 8.21 -28.79 13.99
C GLN A 14 7.80 -28.00 12.75
N GLN A 15 7.04 -28.66 11.89
CA GLN A 15 6.43 -28.02 10.72
C GLN A 15 5.08 -27.41 11.11
N LEU A 16 4.95 -26.08 10.99
CA LEU A 16 3.71 -25.36 11.24
C LEU A 16 2.77 -25.43 10.02
N VAL A 17 2.44 -26.66 9.62
CA VAL A 17 1.57 -26.98 8.49
C VAL A 17 0.55 -28.01 8.93
N THR A 18 -0.74 -27.66 8.88
CA THR A 18 -1.83 -28.54 9.32
C THR A 18 -2.96 -28.53 8.31
N GLY A 19 -3.43 -29.73 7.94
CA GLY A 19 -4.65 -29.91 7.16
C GLY A 19 -5.86 -30.14 8.08
N ILE A 20 -6.95 -29.45 7.82
CA ILE A 20 -8.27 -29.70 8.43
C ILE A 20 -9.12 -30.34 7.36
N ASN A 21 -9.64 -31.52 7.61
CA ASN A 21 -10.38 -32.36 6.66
C ASN A 21 -9.59 -32.69 5.36
N CYS A 22 -8.28 -32.52 5.35
CA CYS A 22 -7.37 -32.89 4.26
C CYS A 22 -5.99 -33.19 4.80
N GLN A 23 -5.17 -33.90 4.01
CA GLN A 23 -3.77 -34.12 4.34
C GLN A 23 -2.89 -33.04 3.70
N PRO A 24 -1.89 -32.48 4.42
CA PRO A 24 -1.00 -31.46 3.87
C PRO A 24 -0.37 -31.86 2.53
N GLU A 25 0.13 -33.10 2.43
CA GLU A 25 0.84 -33.63 1.26
C GLU A 25 -0.06 -33.80 0.05
N SER A 26 -1.34 -34.17 0.27
CA SER A 26 -2.32 -34.46 -0.78
C SER A 26 -3.40 -33.38 -0.93
N THR A 27 -3.29 -32.22 -0.25
CA THR A 27 -4.31 -31.17 -0.18
C THR A 27 -4.94 -30.83 -1.54
N TYR A 28 -4.14 -30.74 -2.61
CA TYR A 28 -4.68 -30.47 -3.94
C TYR A 28 -5.54 -31.63 -4.47
N ALA A 29 -5.09 -32.87 -4.25
CA ALA A 29 -5.84 -34.05 -4.68
C ALA A 29 -7.15 -34.17 -3.89
N ASP A 30 -7.11 -33.90 -2.58
CA ASP A 30 -8.28 -33.93 -1.70
C ASP A 30 -9.31 -32.88 -2.16
N PHE A 31 -8.88 -31.62 -2.37
CA PHE A 31 -9.73 -30.55 -2.92
C PHE A 31 -10.37 -30.93 -4.25
N MET A 32 -9.60 -31.52 -5.15
CA MET A 32 -10.10 -31.92 -6.47
C MET A 32 -11.02 -33.15 -6.40
N THR A 33 -10.85 -34.03 -5.42
CA THR A 33 -11.74 -35.16 -5.19
C THR A 33 -13.13 -34.69 -4.78
N THR A 34 -13.21 -33.80 -3.78
CA THR A 34 -14.46 -33.14 -3.39
C THR A 34 -15.16 -32.43 -4.57
N LYS A 35 -14.37 -31.71 -5.36
CA LYS A 35 -14.92 -31.00 -6.54
C LYS A 35 -15.46 -31.94 -7.61
N ARG A 36 -14.79 -33.05 -7.87
CA ARG A 36 -15.25 -34.05 -8.84
C ARG A 36 -16.52 -34.73 -8.33
N LEU A 37 -16.57 -35.08 -7.03
CA LEU A 37 -17.76 -35.67 -6.41
C LEU A 37 -19.00 -34.80 -6.58
N HIS A 38 -18.83 -33.48 -6.44
CA HIS A 38 -19.94 -32.52 -6.56
C HIS A 38 -20.05 -31.88 -7.95
N HIS A 39 -19.32 -32.35 -8.96
CA HIS A 39 -19.31 -31.80 -10.33
C HIS A 39 -19.01 -30.29 -10.39
N LYS A 40 -18.05 -29.81 -9.57
CA LYS A 40 -17.69 -28.38 -9.41
C LYS A 40 -16.20 -28.13 -9.68
N THR A 41 -15.71 -28.63 -10.80
CA THR A 41 -14.28 -28.57 -11.15
C THR A 41 -13.86 -27.27 -11.82
N ASP A 42 -14.78 -26.38 -12.10
CA ASP A 42 -14.60 -25.08 -12.80
C ASP A 42 -14.61 -23.88 -11.84
N GLY A 43 -14.20 -22.72 -12.35
CA GLY A 43 -14.18 -21.44 -11.66
C GLY A 43 -13.20 -21.41 -10.48
N VAL A 44 -13.54 -20.71 -9.40
CA VAL A 44 -12.67 -20.58 -8.22
C VAL A 44 -12.42 -21.94 -7.58
N LEU A 45 -11.17 -22.40 -7.60
CA LEU A 45 -10.78 -23.70 -7.06
C LEU A 45 -10.57 -23.67 -5.56
N PHE A 46 -9.97 -22.63 -5.04
CA PHE A 46 -9.75 -22.43 -3.60
C PHE A 46 -9.70 -20.95 -3.25
N CYS A 47 -10.07 -20.61 -2.04
CA CYS A 47 -9.89 -19.30 -1.48
C CYS A 47 -8.57 -19.25 -0.70
N HIS A 48 -7.83 -18.16 -0.87
CA HIS A 48 -6.60 -17.92 -0.11
C HIS A 48 -6.81 -16.74 0.84
N MET A 49 -6.64 -17.00 2.12
CA MET A 49 -6.70 -16.01 3.19
C MET A 49 -5.35 -15.94 3.90
N VAL A 50 -5.02 -14.80 4.45
CA VAL A 50 -3.82 -14.60 5.26
C VAL A 50 -4.20 -13.87 6.55
N GLN A 51 -3.80 -14.45 7.68
CA GLN A 51 -3.78 -13.80 8.99
C GLN A 51 -2.35 -13.31 9.24
N SER A 52 -2.16 -12.04 9.50
CA SER A 52 -0.84 -11.43 9.64
C SER A 52 -0.76 -10.61 10.92
N PHE A 53 0.32 -10.78 11.67
CA PHE A 53 0.60 -10.04 12.89
C PHE A 53 1.51 -8.83 12.62
N PRO A 54 1.51 -7.79 13.48
CA PRO A 54 2.29 -6.58 13.25
C PRO A 54 3.79 -6.84 13.37
N LYS A 55 4.56 -6.06 12.63
CA LYS A 55 6.02 -6.02 12.79
C LYS A 55 6.38 -5.44 14.15
N GLY A 56 7.39 -6.04 14.77
CA GLY A 56 7.90 -5.57 16.07
C GLY A 56 7.16 -6.09 17.30
N GLU A 57 6.04 -6.78 17.11
CA GLU A 57 5.38 -7.53 18.17
C GLU A 57 6.02 -8.91 18.31
N VAL A 58 6.26 -9.33 19.54
CA VAL A 58 6.77 -10.68 19.82
C VAL A 58 5.59 -11.64 19.80
N VAL A 59 5.46 -12.37 18.70
CA VAL A 59 4.44 -13.38 18.52
C VAL A 59 5.11 -14.74 18.41
N ASP A 60 4.75 -15.66 19.31
CA ASP A 60 5.21 -17.03 19.25
C ASP A 60 4.57 -17.76 18.04
N PRO A 61 5.38 -18.34 17.14
CA PRO A 61 4.87 -19.00 15.93
C PRO A 61 3.93 -20.17 16.22
N GLY A 62 4.18 -20.95 17.27
CA GLY A 62 3.31 -22.06 17.70
C GLY A 62 1.94 -21.56 18.14
N THR A 63 1.93 -20.52 18.96
CA THR A 63 0.68 -19.85 19.40
C THR A 63 -0.08 -19.25 18.25
N ALA A 64 0.62 -18.59 17.30
CA ALA A 64 0.01 -18.05 16.08
C ALA A 64 -0.61 -19.16 15.21
N HIS A 65 0.06 -20.30 15.09
CA HIS A 65 -0.46 -21.47 14.37
C HIS A 65 -1.70 -22.04 15.05
N ALA A 66 -1.68 -22.21 16.37
CA ALA A 66 -2.85 -22.68 17.13
C ALA A 66 -4.05 -21.73 16.99
N ALA A 67 -3.83 -20.41 17.04
CA ALA A 67 -4.86 -19.42 16.78
C ALA A 67 -5.40 -19.50 15.34
N ALA A 68 -4.52 -19.72 14.35
CA ALA A 68 -4.92 -19.92 12.97
C ALA A 68 -5.79 -21.18 12.80
N LEU A 69 -5.45 -22.28 13.45
CA LEU A 69 -6.28 -23.50 13.45
C LEU A 69 -7.66 -23.24 14.05
N LYS A 70 -7.72 -22.51 15.17
CA LYS A 70 -8.99 -22.11 15.81
C LYS A 70 -9.85 -21.22 14.90
N LEU A 71 -9.22 -20.31 14.17
CA LEU A 71 -9.92 -19.48 13.19
C LEU A 71 -10.44 -20.29 12.00
N ALA A 72 -9.70 -21.32 11.58
CA ALA A 72 -10.07 -22.19 10.47
C ALA A 72 -11.34 -23.01 10.73
N GLU A 73 -11.74 -23.23 12.00
CA GLU A 73 -13.02 -23.84 12.38
C GLU A 73 -14.24 -23.07 11.83
N TYR A 74 -14.08 -21.79 11.47
CA TYR A 74 -15.12 -21.01 10.80
C TYR A 74 -15.57 -21.61 9.46
N TYR A 75 -14.71 -22.40 8.82
CA TYR A 75 -14.98 -23.02 7.52
C TYR A 75 -15.48 -24.45 7.65
N GLU A 76 -16.51 -24.64 8.47
CA GLU A 76 -17.13 -25.95 8.67
C GLU A 76 -17.57 -26.57 7.33
N GLY A 77 -17.29 -27.87 7.15
CA GLY A 77 -17.58 -28.59 5.90
C GLY A 77 -16.65 -28.29 4.73
N HIS A 78 -15.54 -27.59 4.97
CA HIS A 78 -14.51 -27.35 3.96
C HIS A 78 -13.18 -28.01 4.37
N GLU A 79 -12.42 -28.43 3.38
CA GLU A 79 -11.01 -28.77 3.59
C GLU A 79 -10.19 -27.47 3.64
N VAL A 80 -9.35 -27.34 4.66
CA VAL A 80 -8.51 -26.16 4.87
C VAL A 80 -7.08 -26.59 5.15
N LEU A 81 -6.13 -26.05 4.41
CA LEU A 81 -4.70 -26.16 4.72
C LEU A 81 -4.24 -24.85 5.38
N VAL A 82 -3.68 -24.96 6.58
CA VAL A 82 -3.11 -23.85 7.33
C VAL A 82 -1.59 -23.98 7.35
N CYS A 83 -0.88 -22.93 6.94
CA CYS A 83 0.58 -22.87 6.95
C CYS A 83 1.03 -21.57 7.64
N THR A 84 1.77 -21.65 8.74
CA THR A 84 2.30 -20.49 9.43
C THR A 84 3.75 -20.26 9.04
N HIS A 85 4.06 -19.08 8.55
CA HIS A 85 5.38 -18.69 8.07
C HIS A 85 6.16 -17.91 9.13
N THR A 86 7.42 -18.28 9.30
CA THR A 86 8.38 -17.70 10.24
C THR A 86 9.55 -16.99 9.55
N ASP A 87 9.60 -17.04 8.20
CA ASP A 87 10.72 -16.55 7.38
C ASP A 87 10.75 -15.00 7.20
N ARG A 88 9.79 -14.29 7.77
CA ARG A 88 9.65 -12.85 7.65
C ARG A 88 9.77 -12.16 9.01
N GLU A 89 9.97 -10.84 8.98
CA GLU A 89 10.00 -9.99 10.19
C GLU A 89 8.70 -10.03 11.03
N HIS A 90 7.64 -10.63 10.49
CA HIS A 90 6.35 -10.78 11.15
C HIS A 90 5.76 -12.15 10.84
N ILE A 91 5.19 -12.77 11.85
CA ILE A 91 4.49 -14.05 11.71
C ILE A 91 3.21 -13.86 10.90
N HIS A 92 2.94 -14.78 10.01
CA HIS A 92 1.69 -14.79 9.24
C HIS A 92 1.28 -16.21 8.86
N SER A 93 -0.02 -16.48 8.93
CA SER A 93 -0.60 -17.78 8.60
C SER A 93 -1.40 -17.69 7.30
N HIS A 94 -1.13 -18.61 6.40
CA HIS A 94 -1.86 -18.80 5.15
C HIS A 94 -2.93 -19.86 5.32
N PHE A 95 -4.13 -19.58 4.82
CA PHE A 95 -5.24 -20.53 4.75
C PHE A 95 -5.56 -20.77 3.28
N LEU A 96 -5.52 -22.01 2.88
CA LEU A 96 -5.98 -22.48 1.58
C LEU A 96 -7.27 -23.26 1.81
N ILE A 97 -8.41 -22.69 1.43
CA ILE A 97 -9.73 -23.20 1.74
C ILE A 97 -10.34 -23.73 0.46
N ASN A 98 -10.75 -25.02 0.44
CA ASN A 98 -11.48 -25.55 -0.71
C ASN A 98 -12.75 -24.73 -0.94
N SER A 99 -12.97 -24.29 -2.16
CA SER A 99 -14.15 -23.49 -2.50
C SER A 99 -15.45 -24.29 -2.50
N VAL A 100 -15.41 -25.60 -2.40
CA VAL A 100 -16.60 -26.47 -2.37
C VAL A 100 -16.68 -27.13 -1.01
N ASN A 101 -17.84 -27.01 -0.36
CA ASN A 101 -18.15 -27.70 0.88
C ASN A 101 -18.35 -29.19 0.59
N PHE A 102 -17.66 -30.07 1.31
CA PHE A 102 -17.65 -31.51 1.01
C PHE A 102 -18.95 -32.21 1.39
N ASP A 103 -19.74 -31.67 2.35
CA ASP A 103 -21.02 -32.24 2.74
C ASP A 103 -22.14 -31.80 1.79
N THR A 104 -22.18 -30.50 1.46
CA THR A 104 -23.33 -29.90 0.77
C THR A 104 -23.08 -29.63 -0.72
N GLY A 105 -21.84 -29.69 -1.18
CA GLY A 105 -21.42 -29.35 -2.54
C GLY A 105 -21.60 -27.86 -2.88
N LYS A 106 -21.98 -27.02 -1.92
CA LYS A 106 -22.11 -25.58 -2.17
C LYS A 106 -20.75 -24.89 -2.26
N LYS A 107 -20.63 -23.94 -3.18
CA LYS A 107 -19.41 -23.10 -3.26
C LYS A 107 -19.38 -22.08 -2.14
N LEU A 108 -18.22 -21.90 -1.54
CA LEU A 108 -17.95 -20.86 -0.55
C LEU A 108 -18.18 -19.48 -1.19
N HIS A 109 -19.04 -18.71 -0.57
CA HIS A 109 -19.26 -17.31 -0.91
C HIS A 109 -19.07 -16.49 0.35
N ILE A 110 -18.22 -15.48 0.28
CA ILE A 110 -17.98 -14.59 1.41
C ILE A 110 -18.47 -13.20 1.03
N ALA A 111 -19.69 -12.89 1.45
CA ALA A 111 -20.27 -11.55 1.32
C ALA A 111 -19.56 -10.56 2.28
N LYS A 112 -19.85 -9.28 2.12
CA LYS A 112 -19.24 -8.21 2.92
C LYS A 112 -19.53 -8.37 4.42
N GLU A 113 -20.73 -8.78 4.75
CA GLU A 113 -21.21 -9.02 6.12
C GLU A 113 -20.46 -10.18 6.75
N GLN A 114 -20.33 -11.29 6.04
CA GLN A 114 -19.56 -12.48 6.46
C GLN A 114 -18.06 -12.18 6.62
N LEU A 115 -17.50 -11.32 5.77
CA LEU A 115 -16.12 -10.87 5.95
C LEU A 115 -15.96 -10.04 7.24
N GLN A 116 -16.95 -9.26 7.61
CA GLN A 116 -16.94 -8.51 8.87
C GLN A 116 -17.07 -9.43 10.08
N GLU A 117 -17.94 -10.42 10.02
CA GLU A 117 -18.08 -11.46 11.03
C GLU A 117 -16.77 -12.25 11.21
N LEU A 118 -16.15 -12.67 10.12
CA LEU A 118 -14.85 -13.35 10.13
C LEU A 118 -13.75 -12.50 10.79
N ARG A 119 -13.73 -11.18 10.56
CA ARG A 119 -12.81 -10.27 11.24
C ARG A 119 -13.07 -10.19 12.74
N GLN A 120 -14.32 -10.11 13.15
CA GLN A 120 -14.68 -10.13 14.57
C GLN A 120 -14.28 -11.46 15.23
N ARG A 121 -14.50 -12.58 14.53
CA ARG A 121 -14.05 -13.91 14.99
C ARG A 121 -12.55 -13.99 15.11
N ASN A 122 -11.80 -13.42 14.15
CA ASN A 122 -10.35 -13.32 14.21
C ASN A 122 -9.89 -12.55 15.46
N ASP A 123 -10.52 -11.41 15.74
CA ASP A 123 -10.17 -10.59 16.90
C ASP A 123 -10.45 -11.32 18.21
N GLN A 124 -11.56 -12.07 18.30
CA GLN A 124 -11.89 -12.92 19.44
C GLN A 124 -10.85 -14.01 19.64
N VAL A 125 -10.48 -14.75 18.58
CA VAL A 125 -9.45 -15.78 18.65
C VAL A 125 -8.10 -15.18 19.06
N CYS A 126 -7.71 -14.04 18.50
CA CYS A 126 -6.48 -13.38 18.90
C CYS A 126 -6.49 -13.02 20.40
N MET A 127 -7.61 -12.54 20.93
CA MET A 127 -7.75 -12.25 22.38
C MET A 127 -7.66 -13.53 23.23
N GLU A 128 -8.30 -14.62 22.80
CA GLU A 128 -8.24 -15.93 23.48
C GLU A 128 -6.81 -16.45 23.62
N PHE A 129 -5.98 -16.22 22.59
CA PHE A 129 -4.57 -16.63 22.57
C PHE A 129 -3.60 -15.54 23.05
N SER A 130 -4.10 -14.45 23.61
CA SER A 130 -3.28 -13.30 24.05
C SER A 130 -2.41 -12.70 22.93
N LEU A 131 -2.87 -12.79 21.70
CA LEU A 131 -2.22 -12.24 20.51
C LEU A 131 -2.68 -10.80 20.25
N PRO A 132 -1.85 -9.97 19.61
CA PRO A 132 -2.20 -8.57 19.33
C PRO A 132 -3.39 -8.48 18.37
N VAL A 133 -4.37 -7.64 18.73
CA VAL A 133 -5.56 -7.35 17.92
C VAL A 133 -5.39 -6.03 17.19
N PHE A 134 -5.81 -5.98 15.93
CA PHE A 134 -5.82 -4.74 15.14
C PHE A 134 -6.78 -3.72 15.73
N LYS A 135 -6.24 -2.57 16.15
CA LYS A 135 -7.06 -1.41 16.52
C LYS A 135 -7.24 -0.54 15.26
N PRO A 136 -8.47 -0.38 14.74
CA PRO A 136 -8.68 0.51 13.62
C PRO A 136 -8.24 1.91 14.01
N LYS A 137 -7.37 2.51 13.22
CA LYS A 137 -6.99 3.91 13.39
C LYS A 137 -8.22 4.79 13.15
N ASP A 138 -8.36 5.83 13.95
CA ASP A 138 -9.40 6.84 13.74
C ASP A 138 -9.33 7.40 12.33
N ARG A 139 -10.38 7.18 11.53
CA ARG A 139 -10.45 7.55 10.12
C ARG A 139 -10.34 9.04 9.83
N LYS A 140 -10.19 9.88 10.86
CA LYS A 140 -10.16 11.36 10.71
C LYS A 140 -8.84 11.90 10.15
N GLN A 141 -7.77 11.10 10.02
CA GLN A 141 -6.43 11.57 9.61
C GLN A 141 -5.72 10.70 8.57
N GLU A 142 -6.36 9.77 7.90
CA GLU A 142 -5.64 8.93 6.92
C GLU A 142 -5.78 9.45 5.50
N THR A 143 -4.64 9.88 4.94
CA THR A 143 -4.39 9.81 3.49
C THR A 143 -4.77 8.44 2.96
N LYS A 144 -5.54 8.40 1.90
CA LYS A 144 -5.97 7.15 1.27
C LYS A 144 -4.75 6.30 0.91
N ALA A 145 -4.49 5.25 1.68
CA ALA A 145 -3.49 4.26 1.30
C ALA A 145 -3.90 3.58 -0.01
N MET A 146 -2.89 3.25 -0.81
CA MET A 146 -3.08 2.54 -2.08
C MET A 146 -3.67 1.16 -1.80
N THR A 147 -4.77 0.81 -2.46
CA THR A 147 -5.31 -0.55 -2.40
C THR A 147 -4.37 -1.53 -3.09
N ILE A 148 -4.47 -2.83 -2.78
CA ILE A 148 -3.64 -3.86 -3.39
C ILE A 148 -3.83 -3.93 -4.90
N GLY A 149 -5.06 -3.74 -5.39
CA GLY A 149 -5.32 -3.66 -6.84
C GLY A 149 -4.65 -2.44 -7.48
N GLU A 150 -4.67 -1.29 -6.82
CA GLU A 150 -3.96 -0.09 -7.27
C GLU A 150 -2.44 -0.29 -7.25
N TYR A 151 -1.90 -1.00 -6.23
CA TYR A 151 -0.48 -1.35 -6.16
C TYR A 151 -0.05 -2.25 -7.33
N HIS A 152 -0.81 -3.30 -7.63
CA HIS A 152 -0.52 -4.17 -8.78
C HIS A 152 -0.59 -3.41 -10.11
N THR A 153 -1.61 -2.58 -10.30
CA THR A 153 -1.75 -1.74 -11.50
C THR A 153 -0.58 -0.75 -11.61
N ALA A 154 -0.10 -0.24 -10.47
CA ALA A 154 1.06 0.63 -10.37
C ALA A 154 2.36 -0.08 -10.73
N ALA A 155 2.57 -1.29 -10.18
CA ALA A 155 3.75 -2.12 -10.44
C ALA A 155 3.88 -2.52 -11.92
N HIS A 156 2.76 -2.61 -12.64
CA HIS A 156 2.73 -2.86 -14.09
C HIS A 156 2.73 -1.57 -14.94
N GLY A 157 2.95 -0.39 -14.35
CA GLY A 157 2.99 0.88 -15.09
C GLY A 157 1.63 1.35 -15.64
N GLN A 158 0.54 0.68 -15.29
CA GLN A 158 -0.81 0.93 -15.82
C GLN A 158 -1.66 1.87 -14.95
N SER A 159 -1.12 2.37 -13.83
CA SER A 159 -1.87 3.22 -12.92
C SER A 159 -2.02 4.64 -13.45
N LYS A 160 -3.22 4.98 -13.94
CA LYS A 160 -3.58 6.35 -14.35
C LYS A 160 -3.42 7.37 -13.22
N LYS A 161 -3.63 6.96 -11.95
CA LYS A 161 -3.41 7.84 -10.80
C LYS A 161 -1.93 8.18 -10.62
N LEU A 162 -1.04 7.20 -10.69
CA LEU A 162 0.40 7.44 -10.56
C LEU A 162 0.94 8.28 -11.70
N GLN A 163 0.50 8.03 -12.94
CA GLN A 163 0.86 8.86 -14.08
C GLN A 163 0.44 10.32 -13.84
N LEU A 164 -0.81 10.55 -13.42
CA LEU A 164 -1.29 11.88 -13.07
C LEU A 164 -0.47 12.52 -11.93
N MET A 165 -0.17 11.77 -10.87
CA MET A 165 0.64 12.27 -9.74
C MET A 165 2.07 12.65 -10.17
N ASN A 166 2.69 11.90 -11.07
CA ASN A 166 4.00 12.22 -11.61
C ASN A 166 3.96 13.55 -12.40
N VAL A 167 2.99 13.72 -13.28
CA VAL A 167 2.81 14.97 -14.03
C VAL A 167 2.53 16.15 -13.08
N ILE A 168 1.67 15.98 -12.07
CA ILE A 168 1.44 17.01 -11.05
C ILE A 168 2.76 17.37 -10.34
N ASN A 169 3.56 16.38 -9.92
CA ASN A 169 4.83 16.64 -9.24
C ASN A 169 5.81 17.39 -10.15
N ASP A 170 5.88 17.03 -11.42
CA ASP A 170 6.78 17.70 -12.38
C ASP A 170 6.32 19.12 -12.66
N CYS A 171 5.04 19.37 -12.89
CA CYS A 171 4.51 20.74 -13.03
C CYS A 171 4.72 21.56 -11.75
N MET A 172 4.53 20.98 -10.57
CA MET A 172 4.75 21.66 -9.29
C MET A 172 6.22 22.06 -9.05
N ARG A 173 7.19 21.37 -9.62
CA ARG A 173 8.61 21.75 -9.51
C ARG A 173 8.93 23.03 -10.27
N HIS A 174 8.21 23.29 -11.34
CA HIS A 174 8.50 24.39 -12.27
C HIS A 174 7.54 25.58 -12.08
N ALA A 175 6.35 25.35 -11.54
CA ALA A 175 5.37 26.39 -11.33
C ALA A 175 5.69 27.29 -10.13
N SER A 176 5.68 28.59 -10.33
CA SER A 176 5.80 29.62 -9.27
C SER A 176 4.43 30.07 -8.76
N SER A 177 3.39 29.97 -9.59
CA SER A 177 2.02 30.36 -9.28
C SER A 177 1.03 29.27 -9.68
N ARG A 178 -0.20 29.39 -9.18
CA ARG A 178 -1.31 28.51 -9.54
C ARG A 178 -1.63 28.56 -11.04
N GLU A 179 -1.60 29.75 -11.63
CA GLU A 179 -1.89 29.99 -13.04
C GLU A 179 -0.83 29.30 -13.91
N GLU A 180 0.43 29.41 -13.53
CA GLU A 180 1.54 28.74 -14.22
C GLU A 180 1.44 27.21 -14.11
N PHE A 181 1.07 26.72 -12.94
CA PHE A 181 0.81 25.29 -12.76
C PHE A 181 -0.30 24.77 -13.68
N ILE A 182 -1.41 25.51 -13.79
CA ILE A 182 -2.52 25.14 -14.68
C ILE A 182 -2.03 25.13 -16.13
N ALA A 183 -1.29 26.15 -16.56
CA ALA A 183 -0.75 26.24 -17.91
C ALA A 183 0.22 25.08 -18.23
N LEU A 184 1.09 24.71 -17.29
CA LEU A 184 1.99 23.55 -17.44
C LEU A 184 1.21 22.25 -17.54
N MET A 185 0.20 22.02 -16.72
CA MET A 185 -0.65 20.85 -16.80
C MET A 185 -1.39 20.77 -18.15
N GLU A 186 -1.85 21.91 -18.67
CA GLU A 186 -2.53 22.00 -19.96
C GLU A 186 -1.56 21.71 -21.12
N SER A 187 -0.31 22.14 -21.04
CA SER A 187 0.73 21.82 -22.02
C SER A 187 1.02 20.31 -22.12
N GLU A 188 0.88 19.60 -20.99
CA GLU A 188 0.97 18.14 -20.92
C GLU A 188 -0.35 17.42 -21.34
N GLY A 189 -1.36 18.19 -21.79
CA GLY A 189 -2.65 17.68 -22.26
C GLY A 189 -3.66 17.35 -21.16
N TYR A 190 -3.39 17.76 -19.91
CA TYR A 190 -4.30 17.60 -18.79
C TYR A 190 -5.14 18.86 -18.58
N LYS A 191 -6.45 18.70 -18.37
CA LYS A 191 -7.31 19.83 -17.97
C LYS A 191 -7.44 19.89 -16.46
N VAL A 192 -7.25 21.06 -15.89
CA VAL A 192 -7.34 21.31 -14.45
C VAL A 192 -8.51 22.25 -14.16
N ARG A 193 -9.50 21.74 -13.43
CA ARG A 193 -10.60 22.55 -12.93
C ARG A 193 -10.35 22.91 -11.48
N TRP A 194 -9.89 24.12 -11.24
CA TRP A 194 -9.53 24.67 -9.93
C TRP A 194 -10.27 25.97 -9.67
N GLU A 195 -11.48 25.86 -9.14
CA GLU A 195 -12.37 26.98 -8.85
C GLU A 195 -12.42 27.27 -7.34
N ALA A 196 -12.46 28.53 -6.95
CA ALA A 196 -12.52 28.93 -5.54
C ALA A 196 -13.76 28.37 -4.82
N ALA A 197 -14.91 28.37 -5.48
CA ALA A 197 -16.17 27.86 -4.93
C ALA A 197 -16.23 26.33 -4.76
N ARG A 198 -15.28 25.59 -5.34
CA ARG A 198 -15.26 24.13 -5.27
C ARG A 198 -14.28 23.64 -4.19
N ARG A 199 -14.71 22.65 -3.44
CA ARG A 199 -13.89 22.03 -2.39
C ARG A 199 -12.66 21.30 -2.92
N ASN A 200 -12.73 20.74 -4.13
CA ASN A 200 -11.67 19.88 -4.68
C ASN A 200 -11.20 20.37 -6.04
N ILE A 201 -9.93 20.13 -6.38
CA ILE A 201 -9.39 20.23 -7.73
C ILE A 201 -9.85 19.00 -8.51
N THR A 202 -10.24 19.16 -9.75
CA THR A 202 -10.57 18.04 -10.65
C THR A 202 -9.60 18.06 -11.84
N TYR A 203 -8.90 16.97 -12.03
CA TYR A 203 -7.98 16.74 -13.14
C TYR A 203 -8.67 15.87 -14.19
N THR A 204 -8.53 16.21 -15.47
CA THR A 204 -8.97 15.39 -16.60
C THR A 204 -7.75 15.03 -17.43
N THR A 205 -7.49 13.74 -17.60
CA THR A 205 -6.36 13.24 -18.41
C THR A 205 -6.62 13.40 -19.91
N PRO A 206 -5.59 13.30 -20.77
CA PRO A 206 -5.76 13.30 -22.22
C PRO A 206 -6.74 12.21 -22.73
N SER A 207 -6.85 11.09 -22.00
CA SER A 207 -7.79 10.01 -22.30
C SER A 207 -9.23 10.28 -21.83
N GLY A 208 -9.52 11.47 -21.26
CA GLY A 208 -10.85 11.85 -20.75
C GLY A 208 -11.18 11.32 -19.35
N TRP A 209 -10.28 10.56 -18.71
CA TRP A 209 -10.50 10.10 -17.34
C TRP A 209 -10.38 11.24 -16.35
N GLN A 210 -11.31 11.30 -15.38
CA GLN A 210 -11.33 12.35 -14.36
C GLN A 210 -10.96 11.83 -12.99
N CYS A 211 -10.15 12.62 -12.26
CA CYS A 211 -9.75 12.34 -10.89
C CYS A 211 -9.82 13.60 -10.04
N ARG A 212 -10.35 13.48 -8.82
CA ARG A 212 -10.29 14.57 -7.82
C ARG A 212 -9.03 14.44 -6.99
N ASP A 213 -8.49 15.58 -6.54
CA ASP A 213 -7.34 15.67 -5.64
C ASP A 213 -7.39 14.71 -4.46
N ARG A 214 -8.52 14.64 -3.76
CA ARG A 214 -8.74 13.75 -2.61
C ARG A 214 -8.65 12.25 -2.91
N LEU A 215 -8.62 11.85 -4.19
CA LEU A 215 -8.48 10.47 -4.63
C LEU A 215 -7.02 10.09 -4.94
N LEU A 216 -6.13 11.07 -4.95
CA LEU A 216 -4.69 10.88 -5.11
C LEU A 216 -4.06 10.43 -3.78
N PHE A 217 -2.86 9.87 -3.84
CA PHE A 217 -2.15 9.35 -2.68
C PHE A 217 -1.24 10.43 -2.08
N GLY A 218 -1.65 11.00 -0.99
CA GLY A 218 -0.90 11.98 -0.22
C GLY A 218 -1.59 13.35 -0.12
N ASP A 219 -1.48 13.97 1.05
CA ASP A 219 -2.13 15.22 1.40
C ASP A 219 -1.61 16.41 0.60
N LYS A 220 -0.37 16.32 0.08
CA LYS A 220 0.25 17.38 -0.73
C LYS A 220 -0.53 17.71 -2.00
N TYR A 221 -1.40 16.82 -2.48
CA TYR A 221 -2.23 17.02 -3.66
C TYR A 221 -3.58 17.68 -3.35
N LEU A 222 -3.94 17.77 -2.05
CA LEU A 222 -5.18 18.43 -1.64
C LEU A 222 -5.14 19.92 -1.98
N LYS A 223 -6.27 20.44 -2.40
CA LYS A 223 -6.42 21.84 -2.79
C LYS A 223 -5.84 22.80 -1.75
N GLU A 224 -6.15 22.58 -0.47
CA GLU A 224 -5.70 23.41 0.65
C GLU A 224 -4.16 23.45 0.75
N ASN A 225 -3.50 22.29 0.59
CA ASN A 225 -2.05 22.20 0.69
C ASN A 225 -1.34 22.76 -0.54
N MET A 226 -1.92 22.59 -1.73
CA MET A 226 -1.39 23.21 -2.94
C MET A 226 -1.56 24.73 -2.94
N GLU A 227 -2.69 25.25 -2.45
CA GLU A 227 -2.90 26.70 -2.26
C GLU A 227 -1.90 27.29 -1.25
N TYR A 228 -1.62 26.56 -0.16
CA TYR A 228 -0.64 26.96 0.83
C TYR A 228 0.79 26.97 0.24
N GLU A 229 1.14 25.97 -0.53
CA GLU A 229 2.46 25.89 -1.19
C GLU A 229 2.68 27.07 -2.17
N PHE A 230 1.69 27.41 -2.98
CA PHE A 230 1.79 28.57 -3.89
C PHE A 230 1.87 29.90 -3.14
N ARG A 231 1.15 30.05 -2.03
CA ARG A 231 1.25 31.22 -1.19
C ARG A 231 2.66 31.43 -0.65
N ILE A 232 3.30 30.35 -0.15
CA ILE A 232 4.69 30.44 0.32
C ILE A 232 5.62 30.82 -0.83
N ARG A 233 5.44 30.30 -2.02
CA ARG A 233 6.26 30.64 -3.18
C ARG A 233 6.11 32.11 -3.56
N GLU A 234 4.92 32.63 -3.58
CA GLU A 234 4.65 34.05 -3.81
C GLU A 234 5.34 34.93 -2.76
N GLU A 235 5.24 34.60 -1.47
CA GLU A 235 5.91 35.35 -0.39
C GLU A 235 7.45 35.34 -0.54
N ILE A 236 8.04 34.22 -0.94
CA ILE A 236 9.49 34.08 -1.18
C ILE A 236 9.90 34.98 -2.38
N ILE A 237 9.12 34.97 -3.44
CA ILE A 237 9.38 35.79 -4.64
C ILE A 237 9.25 37.27 -4.31
N TYR A 238 8.19 37.68 -3.61
CA TYR A 238 7.99 39.06 -3.17
C TYR A 238 9.07 39.51 -2.18
N GLY A 239 9.42 38.70 -1.19
CA GLY A 239 10.48 38.99 -0.23
C GLY A 239 11.86 39.17 -0.89
N ARG A 240 12.15 38.44 -1.97
CA ARG A 240 13.35 38.65 -2.78
C ARG A 240 13.29 39.93 -3.65
N ALA A 241 12.12 40.33 -4.09
CA ALA A 241 11.93 41.53 -4.88
C ALA A 241 12.10 42.81 -4.03
N VAL A 242 11.59 42.82 -2.79
CA VAL A 242 11.70 43.92 -1.86
C VAL A 242 13.10 44.08 -1.25
N GLY A 243 13.90 42.98 -1.19
CA GLY A 243 15.29 43.01 -0.68
C GLY A 243 16.36 43.49 -1.68
N LYS A 244 15.98 43.90 -2.90
CA LYS A 244 16.87 44.48 -3.91
C LYS A 244 16.58 45.94 -4.15
N GLU A 245 16.65 46.80 -3.12
CA GLU A 245 16.94 48.21 -3.36
C GLU A 245 18.46 48.40 -3.46
N PRO A 246 18.97 49.04 -4.53
CA PRO A 246 20.39 49.36 -4.62
C PRO A 246 20.66 50.55 -3.65
N SER A 247 21.40 50.28 -2.59
CA SER A 247 22.01 51.34 -1.80
C SER A 247 22.91 52.15 -2.72
N ARG A 248 22.52 53.41 -3.03
CA ARG A 248 23.39 54.40 -3.66
C ARG A 248 24.58 54.63 -2.75
N ALA A 249 25.74 54.29 -3.25
CA ALA A 249 27.02 54.68 -2.71
C ALA A 249 27.18 56.17 -2.82
N ASP A 250 27.51 56.86 -1.72
CA ASP A 250 28.28 58.10 -1.75
C ASP A 250 29.72 57.76 -1.38
N GLY A 251 30.60 58.30 -2.22
CA GLY A 251 32.01 57.97 -2.24
C GLY A 251 32.83 58.64 -1.16
N THR A 252 33.96 58.11 -0.94
CA THR A 252 35.28 58.78 -0.99
C THR A 252 36.34 57.85 -0.37
N GLY A 253 37.33 57.53 -1.14
CA GLY A 253 38.74 57.74 -0.86
C GLY A 253 39.56 56.73 -0.11
N HIS A 254 40.52 56.18 -0.82
CA HIS A 254 41.88 55.87 -0.46
C HIS A 254 42.31 54.42 -0.11
N THR A 255 43.04 53.92 -1.12
CA THR A 255 44.41 53.37 -1.11
C THR A 255 44.72 52.05 -0.42
N ALA A 256 45.13 51.18 -1.30
CA ALA A 256 46.33 50.32 -1.29
C ALA A 256 46.46 49.14 -0.36
N ALA A 257 46.64 48.02 -0.94
CA ALA A 257 47.77 47.12 -0.95
C ALA A 257 47.39 45.63 -0.82
N SER A 258 47.72 44.94 -1.89
CA SER A 258 48.42 43.63 -1.99
C SER A 258 48.05 42.50 -1.04
N GLY A 259 47.78 41.40 -1.66
CA GLY A 259 47.97 40.08 -0.99
C GLY A 259 47.24 38.92 -1.66
N ALA A 260 47.93 38.29 -2.52
CA ALA A 260 47.88 36.96 -3.02
C ALA A 260 46.93 35.93 -2.35
N GLY A 261 46.29 35.17 -3.19
CA GLY A 261 46.41 33.74 -2.98
C GLY A 261 45.14 32.93 -2.74
N THR A 262 44.98 32.08 -3.70
CA THR A 262 44.50 30.68 -3.61
C THR A 262 43.02 30.37 -3.73
N ASP A 263 42.79 29.72 -4.83
CA ASP A 263 41.84 28.67 -5.13
C ASP A 263 40.99 28.13 -3.95
N THR A 264 39.72 28.14 -4.15
CA THR A 264 38.92 27.00 -3.68
C THR A 264 37.75 26.68 -4.60
N ALA A 265 37.89 25.53 -5.13
CA ALA A 265 37.03 24.77 -5.98
C ALA A 265 35.52 24.89 -5.63
N SER A 266 34.75 25.11 -6.67
CA SER A 266 33.35 24.75 -6.77
C SER A 266 33.11 23.29 -6.39
N ARG A 267 32.52 23.06 -5.26
CA ARG A 267 31.89 21.78 -4.97
C ARG A 267 30.45 21.80 -5.48
N SER A 268 30.31 21.36 -6.72
CA SER A 268 29.06 20.80 -7.20
C SER A 268 28.75 19.52 -6.38
N ALA A 269 27.85 19.60 -5.43
CA ALA A 269 27.30 18.44 -4.80
C ALA A 269 26.37 17.75 -5.81
N SER A 270 26.91 16.73 -6.46
CA SER A 270 26.13 15.73 -7.18
C SER A 270 25.23 15.02 -6.18
N TYR A 271 23.95 15.24 -6.31
CA TYR A 271 22.92 14.50 -5.59
C TYR A 271 22.75 13.15 -6.30
N GLU A 272 23.59 12.20 -5.94
CA GLU A 272 23.39 10.82 -6.35
C GLU A 272 22.13 10.26 -5.69
N SER A 273 21.20 9.94 -6.57
CA SER A 273 19.96 9.23 -6.26
C SER A 273 20.27 7.88 -5.60
N ARG A 274 20.08 7.78 -4.29
CA ARG A 274 19.83 6.49 -3.66
C ARG A 274 18.37 6.09 -3.92
N MET A 275 18.13 5.53 -5.08
CA MET A 275 16.95 4.70 -5.35
C MET A 275 17.20 3.32 -4.73
N GLY A 276 16.97 3.22 -3.45
CA GLY A 276 17.08 1.99 -2.67
C GLY A 276 16.24 2.10 -1.42
N GLY A 277 15.01 2.62 -1.57
CA GLY A 277 13.98 2.59 -0.54
C GLY A 277 12.93 1.57 -0.95
N SER A 278 13.00 0.34 -0.41
CA SER A 278 11.83 -0.52 -0.33
C SER A 278 10.69 0.33 0.23
N ALA A 279 9.61 0.46 -0.55
CA ALA A 279 8.40 1.13 -0.09
C ALA A 279 7.92 0.42 1.18
N GLU A 280 8.22 1.00 2.32
CA GLU A 280 7.69 0.57 3.60
C GLU A 280 6.18 0.72 3.52
N ARG A 281 5.49 -0.43 3.56
CA ARG A 281 4.05 -0.45 3.78
C ARG A 281 3.80 0.25 5.10
N PRO A 282 2.77 1.10 5.23
CA PRO A 282 2.40 1.65 6.52
C PRO A 282 2.19 0.49 7.50
N LEU A 283 2.88 0.54 8.63
CA LEU A 283 2.81 -0.44 9.70
C LEU A 283 1.39 -0.45 10.25
N HIS A 284 0.61 -1.46 9.86
CA HIS A 284 -0.64 -1.76 10.52
C HIS A 284 -0.30 -2.44 11.85
N THR A 285 -0.69 -1.82 12.95
CA THR A 285 -0.58 -2.41 14.29
C THR A 285 -1.79 -3.32 14.51
N GLY A 286 -1.56 -4.64 14.61
CA GLY A 286 -2.59 -5.65 14.85
C GLY A 286 -2.64 -6.77 13.82
N CYS A 287 -3.43 -7.81 14.11
CA CYS A 287 -3.65 -8.95 13.22
C CYS A 287 -4.54 -8.54 12.03
N LEU A 288 -4.12 -8.85 10.82
CA LEU A 288 -4.82 -8.49 9.59
C LEU A 288 -5.23 -9.74 8.82
N LEU A 289 -6.53 -9.85 8.49
CA LEU A 289 -7.05 -10.85 7.59
C LEU A 289 -7.13 -10.31 6.16
N TYR A 290 -6.57 -11.07 5.23
CA TYR A 290 -6.56 -10.75 3.83
C TYR A 290 -6.98 -11.94 2.97
N THR A 291 -7.89 -11.72 2.02
CA THR A 291 -8.33 -12.72 1.04
C THR A 291 -7.87 -12.34 -0.36
N SER A 292 -7.31 -13.26 -1.13
CA SER A 292 -6.98 -13.06 -2.53
C SER A 292 -7.57 -14.16 -3.40
N PRO A 293 -8.00 -13.86 -4.64
CA PRO A 293 -8.38 -14.87 -5.61
C PRO A 293 -7.17 -15.75 -5.98
N SER A 294 -7.43 -17.01 -6.33
CA SER A 294 -6.40 -17.93 -6.80
C SER A 294 -5.65 -17.38 -8.01
N PRO A 295 -4.33 -17.62 -8.15
CA PRO A 295 -3.57 -17.21 -9.33
C PRO A 295 -4.15 -17.68 -10.67
N ARG A 296 -4.93 -18.77 -10.67
CA ARG A 296 -5.59 -19.31 -11.88
C ARG A 296 -6.85 -18.55 -12.29
N ASP A 297 -7.43 -17.74 -11.40
CA ASP A 297 -8.63 -16.94 -11.70
C ASP A 297 -8.30 -15.65 -12.47
N ARG A 298 -7.03 -15.40 -12.78
CA ARG A 298 -6.54 -14.22 -13.53
C ARG A 298 -6.41 -14.43 -15.03
N SER A 299 -6.82 -15.59 -15.52
CA SER A 299 -6.74 -15.96 -16.95
C SER A 299 -8.15 -16.04 -17.55
N VAL A 300 -8.83 -14.91 -17.66
CA VAL A 300 -9.93 -14.68 -18.62
C VAL A 300 -9.86 -13.22 -19.04
#